data_c44b46cc2024adf91507e11b32c566c3
#
_entry.id   c44b46cc2024adf91507e11b32c566c3
#
_cell.length_a   1.000
_cell.length_b   1.000
_cell.length_c   1.000
_cell.angle_alpha   90.00
_cell.angle_beta   90.00
_cell.angle_gamma   90.00
#
_symmetry.space_group_name_H-M   'P 1'
#
loop_
_entity.id
_entity.type
_entity.pdbx_description
1 polymer ?
#
loop_
_entity_poly.entity_id
_entity_poly.type
_entity_poly.pdbx_seq_one_letter_code
_entity_poly.pdbx_strand_id
1 'polypeptide(L)'
;MSQKTNELDMVDRDPNQINSHVKVAFEDVLAEPDGAHSIDCVWKASFFCFNCGKNCCYKLMTTLCGIFIALSWGCEFAFITFDQVWCVTPALRIFSIYMGCAQKYFGTCVSCFLAPICETCGLMFSSITVKNA
;
A
#
# COMPACT_ATOMS: atom_id res chain seq x y z
N MET A 1 -1.55 -12.11 18.13
CA MET A 1 -2.16 -11.86 16.81
C MET A 1 -3.49 -12.58 16.81
N SER A 2 -4.60 -11.86 16.95
CA SER A 2 -5.94 -12.43 16.96
C SER A 2 -6.28 -12.89 15.54
N GLN A 3 -6.56 -14.17 15.35
CA GLN A 3 -7.20 -14.66 14.13
C GLN A 3 -8.57 -13.98 14.04
N LYS A 4 -8.68 -12.96 13.17
CA LYS A 4 -10.00 -12.52 12.71
C LYS A 4 -10.62 -13.74 12.02
N THR A 5 -11.64 -14.31 12.62
CA THR A 5 -12.52 -15.28 11.99
C THR A 5 -12.96 -14.72 10.65
N ASN A 6 -12.72 -15.47 9.57
CA ASN A 6 -13.09 -15.13 8.18
C ASN A 6 -14.63 -15.19 7.99
N GLU A 7 -15.40 -14.55 8.86
CA GLU A 7 -16.82 -14.33 8.59
C GLU A 7 -16.94 -13.06 7.75
N LEU A 8 -17.51 -13.25 6.56
CA LEU A 8 -17.79 -12.15 5.64
C LEU A 8 -18.90 -11.28 6.24
N ASP A 9 -18.60 -10.01 6.53
CA ASP A 9 -19.62 -9.06 6.96
C ASP A 9 -20.51 -8.69 5.77
N MET A 10 -21.80 -9.05 5.88
CA MET A 10 -22.78 -8.80 4.82
C MET A 10 -23.37 -7.39 4.89
N VAL A 11 -23.17 -6.68 6.01
CA VAL A 11 -23.69 -5.34 6.25
C VAL A 11 -22.66 -4.28 5.86
N ASP A 12 -21.46 -4.36 6.43
CA ASP A 12 -20.33 -3.49 6.07
C ASP A 12 -19.40 -4.23 5.12
N ARG A 13 -19.47 -3.88 3.83
CA ARG A 13 -18.65 -4.49 2.77
C ARG A 13 -17.37 -3.72 2.46
N ASP A 14 -17.15 -2.55 3.07
CA ASP A 14 -15.92 -1.75 2.96
C ASP A 14 -15.43 -1.28 4.34
N PRO A 15 -15.08 -2.19 5.25
CA PRO A 15 -14.68 -1.85 6.62
C PRO A 15 -13.39 -1.01 6.67
N ASN A 16 -12.58 -1.06 5.64
CA ASN A 16 -11.34 -0.31 5.53
C ASN A 16 -11.49 1.00 4.75
N GLN A 17 -12.70 1.32 4.27
CA GLN A 17 -13.02 2.54 3.50
C GLN A 17 -12.13 2.75 2.26
N ILE A 18 -11.79 1.65 1.57
CA ILE A 18 -10.92 1.67 0.39
C ILE A 18 -11.59 2.42 -0.77
N ASN A 19 -12.93 2.27 -0.91
CA ASN A 19 -13.71 2.81 -2.02
C ASN A 19 -14.63 3.98 -1.61
N SER A 20 -14.36 4.65 -0.49
CA SER A 20 -15.16 5.77 -0.02
C SER A 20 -15.25 6.93 -1.03
N HIS A 21 -14.20 7.11 -1.85
CA HIS A 21 -14.09 8.14 -2.89
C HIS A 21 -15.04 7.92 -4.09
N VAL A 22 -15.60 6.72 -4.25
CA VAL A 22 -16.53 6.38 -5.35
C VAL A 22 -17.98 6.62 -4.94
N LYS A 23 -18.25 7.02 -3.70
CA LYS A 23 -19.59 7.33 -3.20
C LYS A 23 -20.06 8.67 -3.78
N VAL A 24 -20.89 8.59 -4.83
CA VAL A 24 -21.43 9.75 -5.55
C VAL A 24 -22.94 9.82 -5.35
N ALA A 25 -23.44 10.95 -4.86
CA ALA A 25 -24.86 11.24 -4.77
C ALA A 25 -25.39 11.91 -6.06
N PHE A 26 -26.71 12.01 -6.19
CA PHE A 26 -27.32 12.65 -7.35
C PHE A 26 -26.94 14.12 -7.43
N GLU A 27 -26.93 14.81 -6.28
CA GLU A 27 -26.61 16.23 -6.14
C GLU A 27 -25.15 16.56 -6.46
N ASP A 28 -24.25 15.56 -6.40
CA ASP A 28 -22.84 15.74 -6.76
C ASP A 28 -22.62 15.80 -8.28
N VAL A 29 -23.61 15.32 -9.06
CA VAL A 29 -23.53 15.21 -10.52
C VAL A 29 -24.48 16.19 -11.22
N LEU A 30 -25.67 16.34 -10.68
CA LEU A 30 -26.73 17.18 -11.23
C LEU A 30 -27.20 18.15 -10.15
N ALA A 31 -26.93 19.45 -10.38
CA ALA A 31 -27.36 20.53 -9.51
C ALA A 31 -27.90 21.66 -10.36
N GLU A 32 -29.03 22.24 -9.98
CA GLU A 32 -29.62 23.40 -10.63
C GLU A 32 -29.19 24.68 -9.90
N PRO A 33 -28.66 25.68 -10.61
CA PRO A 33 -28.28 26.96 -10.02
C PRO A 33 -29.51 27.81 -9.68
N ASP A 34 -29.34 28.77 -8.79
CA ASP A 34 -30.39 29.73 -8.44
C ASP A 34 -30.91 30.46 -9.71
N GLY A 35 -32.22 30.38 -9.96
CA GLY A 35 -32.90 31.01 -11.11
C GLY A 35 -33.11 30.09 -12.32
N ALA A 36 -32.63 28.84 -12.30
CA ALA A 36 -32.93 27.83 -13.30
C ALA A 36 -33.49 26.58 -12.63
N HIS A 37 -34.80 26.49 -12.50
CA HIS A 37 -35.49 25.35 -11.92
C HIS A 37 -36.25 24.57 -12.99
N SER A 38 -36.03 23.28 -13.07
CA SER A 38 -36.84 22.35 -13.85
C SER A 38 -38.21 22.15 -13.20
N ILE A 39 -39.14 21.55 -13.93
CA ILE A 39 -40.42 21.15 -13.39
C ILE A 39 -40.21 20.10 -12.30
N ASP A 40 -40.80 20.25 -11.12
CA ASP A 40 -40.62 19.40 -9.95
C ASP A 40 -40.80 17.89 -10.21
N CYS A 41 -41.78 17.54 -11.07
CA CYS A 41 -42.00 16.15 -11.43
C CYS A 41 -40.84 15.58 -12.28
N VAL A 42 -40.20 16.39 -13.11
CA VAL A 42 -39.05 15.99 -13.93
C VAL A 42 -37.82 15.81 -13.03
N TRP A 43 -37.62 16.75 -12.10
CA TRP A 43 -36.51 16.63 -11.13
C TRP A 43 -36.59 15.34 -10.28
N LYS A 44 -37.78 15.06 -9.73
CA LYS A 44 -38.03 13.81 -8.98
C LYS A 44 -37.86 12.57 -9.84
N ALA A 45 -38.33 12.58 -11.08
CA ALA A 45 -38.15 11.47 -12.01
C ALA A 45 -36.68 11.25 -12.36
N SER A 46 -35.91 12.31 -12.55
CA SER A 46 -34.49 12.26 -12.83
C SER A 46 -33.71 11.65 -11.66
N PHE A 47 -34.02 12.04 -10.42
CA PHE A 47 -33.45 11.45 -9.22
C PHE A 47 -33.73 9.94 -9.14
N PHE A 48 -34.99 9.55 -9.38
CA PHE A 48 -35.38 8.12 -9.39
C PHE A 48 -34.63 7.34 -10.48
N CYS A 49 -34.62 7.87 -11.72
CA CYS A 49 -33.94 7.23 -12.85
C CYS A 49 -32.44 7.09 -12.62
N PHE A 50 -31.80 8.12 -12.06
CA PHE A 50 -30.36 8.07 -11.72
C PHE A 50 -30.06 6.95 -10.72
N ASN A 51 -30.81 6.90 -9.63
CA ASN A 51 -30.60 5.87 -8.62
C ASN A 51 -30.96 4.45 -9.12
N CYS A 52 -32.02 4.34 -9.90
CA CYS A 52 -32.40 3.08 -10.53
C CYS A 52 -31.33 2.59 -11.50
N GLY A 53 -30.86 3.45 -12.39
CA GLY A 53 -29.80 3.15 -13.35
C GLY A 53 -28.51 2.72 -12.64
N LYS A 54 -28.04 3.52 -11.66
CA LYS A 54 -26.84 3.22 -10.86
C LYS A 54 -26.95 1.86 -10.18
N ASN A 55 -28.04 1.58 -9.48
CA ASN A 55 -28.20 0.34 -8.74
C ASN A 55 -28.43 -0.88 -9.65
N CYS A 56 -29.24 -0.73 -10.71
CA CYS A 56 -29.52 -1.82 -11.64
C CYS A 56 -28.28 -2.21 -12.44
N CYS A 57 -27.58 -1.25 -13.00
CA CYS A 57 -26.35 -1.51 -13.77
C CYS A 57 -25.27 -2.14 -12.88
N TYR A 58 -25.07 -1.62 -11.67
CA TYR A 58 -24.09 -2.18 -10.74
C TYR A 58 -24.41 -3.64 -10.39
N LYS A 59 -25.66 -3.94 -10.06
CA LYS A 59 -26.10 -5.32 -9.76
C LYS A 59 -25.93 -6.24 -10.98
N LEU A 60 -26.28 -5.77 -12.17
CA LEU A 60 -26.13 -6.54 -13.39
C LEU A 60 -24.66 -6.86 -13.67
N MET A 61 -23.80 -5.85 -13.62
CA MET A 61 -22.34 -6.02 -13.85
C MET A 61 -21.72 -6.97 -12.81
N THR A 62 -22.07 -6.81 -11.54
CA THR A 62 -21.54 -7.68 -10.48
C THR A 62 -22.06 -9.11 -10.60
N THR A 63 -23.29 -9.32 -11.04
CA THR A 63 -23.85 -10.67 -11.23
C THR A 63 -23.18 -11.38 -12.41
N LEU A 64 -22.93 -10.68 -13.50
CA LEU A 64 -22.34 -11.28 -14.70
C LEU A 64 -20.81 -11.45 -14.58
N CYS A 65 -20.11 -10.43 -14.09
CA CYS A 65 -18.65 -10.38 -14.14
C CYS A 65 -17.98 -10.53 -12.78
N GLY A 66 -18.68 -10.19 -11.68
CA GLY A 66 -18.06 -10.07 -10.34
C GLY A 66 -17.40 -11.35 -9.85
N ILE A 67 -18.00 -12.52 -10.10
CA ILE A 67 -17.47 -13.82 -9.68
C ILE A 67 -16.16 -14.12 -10.44
N PHE A 68 -16.13 -13.88 -11.75
CA PHE A 68 -14.93 -14.13 -12.58
C PHE A 68 -13.79 -13.18 -12.22
N ILE A 69 -14.12 -11.90 -11.99
CA ILE A 69 -13.13 -10.90 -11.56
C ILE A 69 -12.57 -11.24 -10.19
N ALA A 70 -13.42 -11.62 -9.24
CA ALA A 70 -12.97 -12.02 -7.90
C ALA A 70 -12.04 -13.26 -7.95
N LEU A 71 -12.39 -14.26 -8.79
CA LEU A 71 -11.53 -15.42 -9.00
C LEU A 71 -10.18 -15.03 -9.61
N SER A 72 -10.18 -14.15 -10.60
CA SER A 72 -8.96 -13.64 -11.23
C SER A 72 -8.02 -12.99 -10.21
N TRP A 73 -8.53 -12.06 -9.40
CA TRP A 73 -7.75 -11.44 -8.33
C TRP A 73 -7.26 -12.45 -7.29
N GLY A 74 -8.08 -13.45 -6.96
CA GLY A 74 -7.66 -14.54 -6.08
C GLY A 74 -6.46 -15.31 -6.62
N CYS A 75 -6.45 -15.62 -7.92
CA CYS A 75 -5.32 -16.25 -8.60
C CYS A 75 -4.07 -15.36 -8.59
N GLU A 76 -4.22 -14.06 -8.89
CA GLU A 76 -3.09 -13.10 -8.87
C GLU A 76 -2.43 -13.02 -7.49
N PHE A 77 -3.23 -12.91 -6.42
CA PHE A 77 -2.69 -12.92 -5.06
C PHE A 77 -2.05 -14.26 -4.69
N ALA A 78 -2.55 -15.37 -5.22
CA ALA A 78 -1.92 -16.68 -5.02
C ALA A 78 -0.54 -16.75 -5.70
N PHE A 79 -0.39 -16.21 -6.92
CA PHE A 79 0.89 -16.11 -7.60
C PHE A 79 1.89 -15.24 -6.85
N ILE A 80 1.47 -14.05 -6.39
CA ILE A 80 2.31 -13.16 -5.59
C ILE A 80 2.76 -13.85 -4.30
N THR A 81 1.85 -14.54 -3.62
CA THR A 81 2.18 -15.27 -2.39
C THR A 81 3.17 -16.40 -2.67
N PHE A 82 2.97 -17.16 -3.76
CA PHE A 82 3.89 -18.21 -4.17
C PHE A 82 5.28 -17.64 -4.47
N ASP A 83 5.36 -16.60 -5.27
CA ASP A 83 6.63 -15.95 -5.61
C ASP A 83 7.37 -15.43 -4.37
N GLN A 84 6.66 -14.75 -3.48
CA GLN A 84 7.23 -14.24 -2.23
C GLN A 84 7.78 -15.36 -1.33
N VAL A 85 7.03 -16.45 -1.16
CA VAL A 85 7.41 -17.54 -0.26
C VAL A 85 8.54 -18.39 -0.85
N TRP A 86 8.45 -18.74 -2.14
CA TRP A 86 9.33 -19.71 -2.75
C TRP A 86 10.52 -19.13 -3.50
N CYS A 87 10.44 -17.89 -3.94
CA CYS A 87 11.51 -17.23 -4.70
C CYS A 87 12.15 -16.09 -3.93
N VAL A 88 11.38 -15.08 -3.53
CA VAL A 88 11.92 -13.84 -2.97
C VAL A 88 12.50 -14.06 -1.56
N THR A 89 11.75 -14.69 -0.67
CA THR A 89 12.19 -14.92 0.71
C THR A 89 13.48 -15.75 0.80
N PRO A 90 13.61 -16.88 0.09
CA PRO A 90 14.88 -17.62 0.06
C PRO A 90 16.03 -16.82 -0.56
N ALA A 91 15.75 -16.08 -1.66
CA ALA A 91 16.77 -15.24 -2.31
C ALA A 91 17.28 -14.13 -1.38
N LEU A 92 16.39 -13.45 -0.67
CA LEU A 92 16.77 -12.46 0.35
C LEU A 92 17.58 -13.09 1.49
N ARG A 93 17.25 -14.31 1.88
CA ARG A 93 18.01 -15.03 2.90
C ARG A 93 19.44 -15.33 2.44
N ILE A 94 19.60 -15.81 1.21
CA ILE A 94 20.92 -16.03 0.60
C ILE A 94 21.68 -14.71 0.53
N PHE A 95 21.05 -13.65 0.02
CA PHE A 95 21.66 -12.33 -0.06
C PHE A 95 22.13 -11.82 1.31
N SER A 96 21.32 -11.96 2.35
CA SER A 96 21.71 -11.54 3.71
C SER A 96 22.94 -12.30 4.25
N ILE A 97 23.08 -13.57 3.90
CA ILE A 97 24.25 -14.38 4.27
C ILE A 97 25.51 -13.86 3.57
N TYR A 98 25.42 -13.60 2.25
CA TYR A 98 26.54 -13.04 1.51
C TYR A 98 26.94 -11.64 2.01
N MET A 99 25.96 -10.79 2.29
CA MET A 99 26.22 -9.45 2.84
C MET A 99 26.84 -9.52 4.24
N GLY A 100 26.43 -10.49 5.07
CA GLY A 100 27.08 -10.72 6.36
C GLY A 100 28.55 -11.17 6.24
N CYS A 101 28.87 -11.99 5.25
CA CYS A 101 30.26 -12.35 4.96
C CYS A 101 31.04 -11.13 4.43
N ALA A 102 30.48 -10.36 3.51
CA ALA A 102 31.11 -9.15 2.98
C ALA A 102 31.36 -8.11 4.07
N GLN A 103 30.40 -7.90 4.97
CA GLN A 103 30.57 -7.00 6.10
C GLN A 103 31.72 -7.42 7.04
N LYS A 104 31.82 -8.71 7.35
CA LYS A 104 32.92 -9.24 8.16
C LYS A 104 34.26 -9.05 7.47
N TYR A 105 34.33 -9.38 6.18
CA TYR A 105 35.54 -9.18 5.37
C TYR A 105 35.97 -7.72 5.33
N PHE A 106 35.05 -6.81 5.00
CA PHE A 106 35.31 -5.39 4.97
C PHE A 106 35.72 -4.82 6.33
N GLY A 107 35.00 -5.22 7.40
CA GLY A 107 35.34 -4.85 8.78
C GLY A 107 36.76 -5.28 9.17
N THR A 108 37.18 -6.50 8.80
CA THR A 108 38.54 -6.98 9.03
C THR A 108 39.56 -6.18 8.26
N CYS A 109 39.30 -5.88 6.97
CA CYS A 109 40.19 -5.04 6.17
C CYS A 109 40.34 -3.64 6.77
N VAL A 110 39.24 -3.00 7.17
CA VAL A 110 39.25 -1.68 7.81
C VAL A 110 40.04 -1.71 9.12
N SER A 111 39.82 -2.71 9.96
CA SER A 111 40.55 -2.87 11.22
C SER A 111 42.05 -3.11 11.01
N CYS A 112 42.44 -3.88 9.98
CA CYS A 112 43.83 -4.17 9.72
C CYS A 112 44.61 -3.00 9.09
N PHE A 113 43.96 -2.18 8.23
CA PHE A 113 44.61 -1.14 7.47
C PHE A 113 44.32 0.27 8.00
N LEU A 114 43.08 0.60 8.29
CA LEU A 114 42.70 1.94 8.73
C LEU A 114 42.95 2.17 10.23
N ALA A 115 42.68 1.18 11.08
CA ALA A 115 42.82 1.37 12.52
C ALA A 115 44.24 1.81 12.92
N PRO A 116 45.34 1.16 12.47
CA PRO A 116 46.70 1.61 12.82
C PRO A 116 47.02 3.00 12.27
N ILE A 117 46.49 3.38 11.11
CA ILE A 117 46.68 4.72 10.55
C ILE A 117 45.97 5.78 11.41
N CYS A 118 44.73 5.52 11.79
CA CYS A 118 43.95 6.41 12.65
C CYS A 118 44.55 6.52 14.05
N GLU A 119 45.05 5.44 14.63
CA GLU A 119 45.78 5.44 15.90
C GLU A 119 47.05 6.30 15.83
N THR A 120 47.83 6.15 14.76
CA THR A 120 49.06 6.95 14.55
C THR A 120 48.72 8.44 14.41
N CYS A 121 47.68 8.78 13.65
CA CYS A 121 47.19 10.16 13.55
C CYS A 121 46.65 10.68 14.89
N GLY A 122 45.91 9.85 15.62
CA GLY A 122 45.41 10.20 16.95
C GLY A 122 46.54 10.51 17.95
N LEU A 123 47.62 9.74 17.92
CA LEU A 123 48.81 9.97 18.75
C LEU A 123 49.53 11.29 18.38
N MET A 124 49.59 11.64 17.11
CA MET A 124 50.11 12.95 16.68
C MET A 124 49.35 14.13 17.26
N PHE A 125 48.01 14.03 17.31
CA PHE A 125 47.15 15.10 17.85
C PHE A 125 47.06 15.09 19.39
N SER A 126 47.29 13.95 20.05
CA SER A 126 47.26 13.85 21.51
C SER A 126 48.36 14.64 22.24
N SER A 127 49.46 14.96 21.53
CA SER A 127 50.54 15.77 22.07
C SER A 127 50.29 17.30 21.97
N ILE A 128 49.21 17.75 21.37
CA ILE A 128 48.84 19.14 21.24
C ILE A 128 48.11 19.64 22.49
N THR A 129 48.79 20.34 23.37
CA THR A 129 48.19 20.98 24.55
C THR A 129 47.63 22.34 24.16
N VAL A 130 46.32 22.48 24.03
CA VAL A 130 45.66 23.78 23.83
C VAL A 130 45.62 24.51 25.17
N LYS A 131 46.47 25.52 25.36
CA LYS A 131 46.35 26.47 26.46
C LYS A 131 45.34 27.55 26.04
N ASN A 132 44.16 27.51 26.64
CA ASN A 132 43.24 28.67 26.56
C ASN A 132 43.85 29.79 27.41
N ALA A 133 44.17 30.88 26.75
CA ALA A 133 44.56 32.15 27.39
C ALA A 133 43.28 32.93 27.73
#